data_e9cbe50ec6c60c7215f2570e732f8e34
#
_entry.id   e9cbe50ec6c60c7215f2570e732f8e34
#
_cell.length_a   1.000
_cell.length_b   1.000
_cell.length_c   1.000
_cell.angle_alpha   90.00
_cell.angle_beta   90.00
_cell.angle_gamma   90.00
#
_symmetry.space_group_name_H-M   'P 1'
#
loop_
_entity.id
_entity.type
_entity.pdbx_description
1 polymer ?
#
loop_
_entity_poly.entity_id
_entity_poly.type
_entity_poly.pdbx_seq_one_letter_code
_entity_poly.pdbx_strand_id
1 'polypeptide(L)'
;NGLLLRRFAVTVLYGCGLILFVVSNSSIVFLHNLSVPGIALFGFLYGIGTGVYWGNRNLLTLAETESDTRVFFNSLELITGILLTIIIPGMAGWFISLGEISGLYSIRAAYVILMFLSVVLVLLSSVFVFKIHFKKINVPHLFVDHVTPAWWVARLITLSEGITNGVAFLLPTYFLFKFVGKENVIGSFDSIVALIVAALLYALGVKLTKDNRLKVAVLAYVGVALSAVIIFFFKNTNGVIVYLGLTYLLSSISYIAGHAILLDLTDRESSQFSYGSYCYVFDRETCLNIGRMIAILLMVVVVYKIIPLEYEQVPVIASVLQLSVLGTALYILNKDKVKTTL
;
A
#
# COMPACT_ATOMS: atom_id res chain seq x y z
N ASN A 1 -7.66 17.22 -2.66
CA ASN A 1 -7.26 17.32 -1.26
C ASN A 1 -6.56 18.68 -0.97
N GLY A 2 -5.56 19.12 -1.76
CA GLY A 2 -4.78 20.34 -1.49
C GLY A 2 -5.56 21.63 -1.36
N LEU A 3 -6.58 21.84 -2.17
CA LEU A 3 -7.48 23.00 -2.06
C LEU A 3 -8.28 22.96 -0.73
N LEU A 4 -8.66 21.76 -0.29
CA LEU A 4 -9.37 21.58 0.97
C LEU A 4 -8.47 21.83 2.18
N LEU A 5 -7.19 21.44 2.11
CA LEU A 5 -6.20 21.68 3.18
C LEU A 5 -5.94 23.18 3.44
N ARG A 6 -6.19 24.05 2.46
CA ARG A 6 -6.12 25.51 2.67
C ARG A 6 -7.23 26.01 3.61
N ARG A 7 -8.34 25.30 3.68
CA ARG A 7 -9.54 25.70 4.46
C ARG A 7 -9.74 24.87 5.72
N PHE A 8 -9.49 23.55 5.63
CA PHE A 8 -9.75 22.59 6.68
C PHE A 8 -8.46 22.04 7.28
N ALA A 9 -8.51 21.63 8.55
CA ALA A 9 -7.40 20.96 9.19
C ALA A 9 -7.17 19.57 8.57
N VAL A 10 -5.92 19.11 8.56
CA VAL A 10 -5.53 17.79 8.03
C VAL A 10 -6.28 16.64 8.73
N THR A 11 -6.53 16.76 10.05
CA THR A 11 -7.28 15.76 10.83
C THR A 11 -8.74 15.67 10.40
N VAL A 12 -9.38 16.81 10.07
CA VAL A 12 -10.75 16.80 9.54
C VAL A 12 -10.80 16.08 8.21
N LEU A 13 -9.86 16.36 7.31
CA LEU A 13 -9.82 15.71 6.00
C LEU A 13 -9.46 14.22 6.13
N TYR A 14 -8.56 13.86 7.05
CA TYR A 14 -8.24 12.47 7.34
C TYR A 14 -9.45 11.69 7.85
N GLY A 15 -10.21 12.25 8.81
CA GLY A 15 -11.45 11.65 9.30
C GLY A 15 -12.53 11.55 8.21
N CYS A 16 -12.69 12.58 7.37
CA CYS A 16 -13.56 12.51 6.19
C CYS A 16 -13.13 11.42 5.21
N GLY A 17 -11.82 11.26 4.98
CA GLY A 17 -11.25 10.19 4.16
C GLY A 17 -11.61 8.79 4.69
N LEU A 18 -11.51 8.58 6.01
CA LEU A 18 -11.93 7.34 6.68
C LEU A 18 -13.41 7.05 6.45
N ILE A 19 -14.28 8.04 6.63
CA ILE A 19 -15.73 7.91 6.43
C ILE A 19 -16.03 7.57 4.96
N LEU A 20 -15.46 8.30 4.01
CA LEU A 20 -15.62 8.02 2.58
C LEU A 20 -15.14 6.62 2.21
N PHE A 21 -14.01 6.18 2.78
CA PHE A 21 -13.46 4.86 2.55
C PHE A 21 -14.41 3.76 3.02
N VAL A 22 -14.97 3.87 4.23
CA VAL A 22 -15.90 2.86 4.73
C VAL A 22 -17.26 2.89 4.02
N VAL A 23 -17.77 4.07 3.68
CA VAL A 23 -19.02 4.22 2.92
C VAL A 23 -18.88 3.60 1.53
N SER A 24 -17.78 3.85 0.83
CA SER A 24 -17.55 3.24 -0.48
C SER A 24 -17.44 1.71 -0.40
N ASN A 25 -16.69 1.16 0.56
CA ASN A 25 -16.61 -0.29 0.74
C ASN A 25 -17.98 -0.91 1.11
N SER A 26 -18.76 -0.24 1.96
CA SER A 26 -20.09 -0.70 2.32
C SER A 26 -21.08 -0.68 1.15
N SER A 27 -20.90 0.23 0.21
CA SER A 27 -21.79 0.34 -0.95
C SER A 27 -21.79 -0.92 -1.83
N ILE A 28 -20.70 -1.69 -1.85
CA ILE A 28 -20.58 -2.92 -2.65
C ILE A 28 -21.60 -3.99 -2.22
N VAL A 29 -21.95 -4.03 -0.92
CA VAL A 29 -22.91 -5.00 -0.37
C VAL A 29 -24.33 -4.72 -0.88
N PHE A 30 -24.61 -3.47 -1.24
CA PHE A 30 -25.93 -3.04 -1.76
C PHE A 30 -26.02 -3.12 -3.29
N LEU A 31 -24.90 -3.38 -3.99
CA LEU A 31 -24.93 -3.61 -5.44
C LEU A 31 -25.50 -5.01 -5.71
N HIS A 32 -26.80 -5.10 -5.95
CA HIS A 32 -27.49 -6.36 -6.24
C HIS A 32 -27.05 -6.98 -7.57
N ASN A 33 -26.61 -6.13 -8.53
CA ASN A 33 -26.05 -6.55 -9.82
C ASN A 33 -24.74 -5.81 -10.02
N LEU A 34 -23.67 -6.56 -10.28
CA LEU A 34 -22.34 -6.00 -10.62
C LEU A 34 -22.40 -5.39 -12.05
N SER A 35 -23.18 -4.33 -12.20
CA SER A 35 -23.22 -3.58 -13.47
C SER A 35 -21.97 -2.72 -13.63
N VAL A 36 -21.51 -2.54 -14.87
CA VAL A 36 -20.34 -1.69 -15.16
C VAL A 36 -20.48 -0.29 -14.57
N PRO A 37 -21.62 0.42 -14.66
CA PRO A 37 -21.79 1.72 -14.00
C PRO A 37 -21.69 1.65 -12.47
N GLY A 38 -22.24 0.60 -11.85
CA GLY A 38 -22.15 0.40 -10.39
C GLY A 38 -20.72 0.18 -9.92
N ILE A 39 -19.95 -0.66 -10.62
CA ILE A 39 -18.53 -0.89 -10.34
C ILE A 39 -17.73 0.41 -10.56
N ALA A 40 -18.01 1.17 -11.61
CA ALA A 40 -17.33 2.43 -11.89
C ALA A 40 -17.61 3.48 -10.79
N LEU A 41 -18.86 3.60 -10.34
CA LEU A 41 -19.23 4.49 -9.23
C LEU A 41 -18.53 4.08 -7.93
N PHE A 42 -18.55 2.78 -7.60
CA PHE A 42 -17.81 2.25 -6.46
C PHE A 42 -16.32 2.61 -6.55
N GLY A 43 -15.67 2.31 -7.67
CA GLY A 43 -14.25 2.60 -7.89
C GLY A 43 -13.94 4.10 -7.77
N PHE A 44 -14.82 4.96 -8.26
CA PHE A 44 -14.67 6.41 -8.15
C PHE A 44 -14.76 6.89 -6.69
N LEU A 45 -15.78 6.46 -5.94
CA LEU A 45 -15.93 6.81 -4.53
C LEU A 45 -14.79 6.25 -3.66
N TYR A 46 -14.42 5.00 -3.91
CA TYR A 46 -13.29 4.36 -3.26
C TYR A 46 -11.97 5.09 -3.54
N GLY A 47 -11.73 5.47 -4.79
CA GLY A 47 -10.55 6.22 -5.20
C GLY A 47 -10.46 7.59 -4.52
N ILE A 48 -11.57 8.33 -4.40
CA ILE A 48 -11.61 9.59 -3.65
C ILE A 48 -11.33 9.35 -2.17
N GLY A 49 -12.01 8.38 -1.56
CA GLY A 49 -11.85 8.06 -0.14
C GLY A 49 -10.41 7.69 0.20
N THR A 50 -9.80 6.77 -0.56
CA THR A 50 -8.40 6.36 -0.39
C THR A 50 -7.42 7.49 -0.65
N GLY A 51 -7.63 8.31 -1.68
CA GLY A 51 -6.76 9.44 -1.99
C GLY A 51 -6.76 10.52 -0.90
N VAL A 52 -7.94 10.82 -0.32
CA VAL A 52 -8.05 11.72 0.81
C VAL A 52 -7.44 11.11 2.07
N TYR A 53 -7.69 9.83 2.34
CA TYR A 53 -7.15 9.11 3.50
C TYR A 53 -5.62 9.07 3.46
N TRP A 54 -5.01 8.47 2.43
CA TRP A 54 -3.57 8.26 2.36
C TRP A 54 -2.77 9.56 2.26
N GLY A 55 -3.27 10.54 1.50
CA GLY A 55 -2.61 11.84 1.38
C GLY A 55 -2.52 12.56 2.72
N ASN A 56 -3.59 12.56 3.53
CA ASN A 56 -3.58 13.19 4.84
C ASN A 56 -2.83 12.36 5.89
N ARG A 57 -2.95 11.02 5.85
CA ARG A 57 -2.17 10.11 6.70
C ARG A 57 -0.66 10.35 6.53
N ASN A 58 -0.19 10.43 5.29
CA ASN A 58 1.23 10.64 5.01
C ASN A 58 1.72 12.02 5.51
N LEU A 59 0.88 13.05 5.39
CA LEU A 59 1.18 14.36 5.96
C LEU A 59 1.24 14.35 7.48
N LEU A 60 0.33 13.63 8.15
CA LEU A 60 0.36 13.47 9.60
C LEU A 60 1.60 12.71 10.06
N THR A 61 1.92 11.60 9.39
CA THR A 61 3.16 10.85 9.69
C THR A 61 4.40 11.72 9.56
N LEU A 62 4.48 12.52 8.48
CA LEU A 62 5.59 13.43 8.26
C LEU A 62 5.70 14.49 9.37
N ALA A 63 4.57 15.04 9.82
CA ALA A 63 4.54 16.10 10.83
C ALA A 63 4.84 15.60 12.25
N GLU A 64 4.53 14.33 12.55
CA GLU A 64 4.61 13.77 13.90
C GLU A 64 5.81 12.83 14.10
N THR A 65 6.61 12.58 13.08
CA THR A 65 7.79 11.72 13.16
C THR A 65 9.05 12.45 12.74
N GLU A 66 10.12 12.23 13.49
CA GLU A 66 11.46 12.65 13.11
C GLU A 66 12.17 11.54 12.30
N SER A 67 13.18 11.92 11.53
CA SER A 67 13.90 10.99 10.66
C SER A 67 14.42 9.74 11.39
N ASP A 68 14.85 9.88 12.66
CA ASP A 68 15.39 8.76 13.44
C ASP A 68 14.30 7.78 13.93
N THR A 69 13.08 8.27 14.15
CA THR A 69 11.94 7.48 14.67
C THR A 69 11.02 6.94 13.58
N ARG A 70 11.12 7.43 12.34
CA ARG A 70 10.21 7.07 11.23
C ARG A 70 10.18 5.59 10.91
N VAL A 71 11.34 4.93 10.87
CA VAL A 71 11.41 3.50 10.58
C VAL A 71 10.67 2.70 11.64
N PHE A 72 10.91 3.02 12.91
CA PHE A 72 10.25 2.35 14.02
C PHE A 72 8.74 2.59 14.01
N PHE A 73 8.30 3.84 13.81
CA PHE A 73 6.88 4.19 13.69
C PHE A 73 6.19 3.44 12.55
N ASN A 74 6.78 3.49 11.34
CA ASN A 74 6.22 2.78 10.18
C ASN A 74 6.18 1.27 10.39
N SER A 75 7.18 0.71 11.10
CA SER A 75 7.21 -0.72 11.42
C SER A 75 6.08 -1.09 12.38
N LEU A 76 5.86 -0.31 13.46
CA LEU A 76 4.76 -0.55 14.40
C LEU A 76 3.40 -0.44 13.72
N GLU A 77 3.21 0.56 12.89
CA GLU A 77 1.95 0.74 12.14
C GLU A 77 1.68 -0.46 11.24
N LEU A 78 2.70 -0.90 10.49
CA LEU A 78 2.56 -2.04 9.61
C LEU A 78 2.32 -3.35 10.38
N ILE A 79 3.04 -3.58 11.49
CA ILE A 79 2.82 -4.75 12.36
C ILE A 79 1.39 -4.76 12.90
N THR A 80 0.89 -3.61 13.37
CA THR A 80 -0.48 -3.49 13.86
C THR A 80 -1.49 -3.85 12.75
N GLY A 81 -1.27 -3.34 11.53
CA GLY A 81 -2.08 -3.70 10.36
C GLY A 81 -2.04 -5.21 10.08
N ILE A 82 -0.86 -5.83 10.09
CA ILE A 82 -0.69 -7.27 9.86
C ILE A 82 -1.40 -8.09 10.94
N LEU A 83 -1.27 -7.76 12.21
CA LEU A 83 -1.96 -8.45 13.30
C LEU A 83 -3.48 -8.38 13.14
N LEU A 84 -4.01 -7.22 12.77
CA LEU A 84 -5.43 -7.06 12.50
C LEU A 84 -5.90 -7.89 11.29
N THR A 85 -5.07 -8.03 10.25
CA THR A 85 -5.40 -8.89 9.08
C THR A 85 -5.40 -10.38 9.41
N ILE A 86 -4.78 -10.81 10.50
CA ILE A 86 -4.85 -12.19 11.00
C ILE A 86 -6.10 -12.37 11.87
N ILE A 87 -6.31 -11.46 12.81
CA ILE A 87 -7.34 -11.58 13.85
C ILE A 87 -8.75 -11.35 13.28
N ILE A 88 -8.94 -10.28 12.50
CA ILE A 88 -10.28 -9.86 12.06
C ILE A 88 -10.94 -10.86 11.11
N PRO A 89 -10.27 -11.38 10.06
CA PRO A 89 -10.88 -12.40 9.20
C PRO A 89 -11.20 -13.70 9.94
N GLY A 90 -10.35 -14.10 10.88
CA GLY A 90 -10.61 -15.24 11.74
C GLY A 90 -11.89 -15.06 12.57
N MET A 91 -12.01 -13.94 13.28
CA MET A 91 -13.21 -13.62 14.07
C MET A 91 -14.46 -13.52 13.19
N ALA A 92 -14.35 -12.87 12.03
CA ALA A 92 -15.46 -12.71 11.09
C ALA A 92 -15.92 -14.07 10.52
N GLY A 93 -14.96 -14.94 10.13
CA GLY A 93 -15.26 -16.28 9.64
C GLY A 93 -15.96 -17.14 10.68
N TRP A 94 -15.47 -17.13 11.94
CA TRP A 94 -16.13 -17.81 13.05
C TRP A 94 -17.53 -17.26 13.31
N PHE A 95 -17.71 -15.95 13.29
CA PHE A 95 -19.03 -15.32 13.45
C PHE A 95 -20.01 -15.78 12.37
N ILE A 96 -19.59 -15.81 11.10
CA ILE A 96 -20.42 -16.28 9.98
C ILE A 96 -20.79 -17.76 10.17
N SER A 97 -19.81 -18.62 10.47
CA SER A 97 -20.01 -20.05 10.65
C SER A 97 -20.90 -20.39 11.84
N LEU A 98 -20.75 -19.69 12.97
CA LEU A 98 -21.61 -19.87 14.14
C LEU A 98 -23.09 -19.56 13.83
N GLY A 99 -23.36 -18.53 13.05
CA GLY A 99 -24.73 -18.22 12.62
C GLY A 99 -25.37 -19.31 11.79
N GLU A 100 -24.60 -19.89 10.86
CA GLU A 100 -25.05 -20.99 10.00
C GLU A 100 -25.28 -22.28 10.81
N ILE A 101 -24.32 -22.67 11.66
CA ILE A 101 -24.40 -23.89 12.45
C ILE A 101 -25.52 -23.80 13.49
N SER A 102 -25.69 -22.64 14.15
CA SER A 102 -26.72 -22.44 15.17
C SER A 102 -28.11 -22.15 14.61
N GLY A 103 -28.21 -21.80 13.30
CA GLY A 103 -29.46 -21.37 12.68
C GLY A 103 -29.99 -20.01 13.19
N LEU A 104 -29.19 -19.24 13.97
CA LEU A 104 -29.63 -17.97 14.56
C LEU A 104 -29.75 -16.86 13.52
N TYR A 105 -28.89 -16.85 12.51
CA TYR A 105 -28.93 -15.87 11.41
C TYR A 105 -28.32 -16.41 10.13
N SER A 106 -28.78 -15.84 9.01
CA SER A 106 -28.26 -16.23 7.69
C SER A 106 -26.88 -15.64 7.43
N ILE A 107 -26.13 -16.25 6.51
CA ILE A 107 -24.82 -15.75 6.03
C ILE A 107 -24.94 -14.28 5.59
N ARG A 108 -26.02 -13.91 4.86
CA ARG A 108 -26.25 -12.53 4.45
C ARG A 108 -26.43 -11.59 5.63
N ALA A 109 -27.16 -12.02 6.68
CA ALA A 109 -27.32 -11.22 7.90
C ALA A 109 -25.98 -11.03 8.62
N ALA A 110 -25.13 -12.08 8.66
CA ALA A 110 -23.79 -11.98 9.23
C ALA A 110 -22.93 -10.91 8.51
N TYR A 111 -22.92 -10.90 7.19
CA TYR A 111 -22.18 -9.87 6.43
C TYR A 111 -22.72 -8.46 6.69
N VAL A 112 -24.06 -8.28 6.77
CA VAL A 112 -24.65 -6.98 7.08
C VAL A 112 -24.28 -6.51 8.48
N ILE A 113 -24.27 -7.42 9.47
CA ILE A 113 -23.87 -7.10 10.85
C ILE A 113 -22.39 -6.70 10.90
N LEU A 114 -21.51 -7.46 10.28
CA LEU A 114 -20.07 -7.16 10.22
C LEU A 114 -19.80 -5.82 9.51
N MET A 115 -20.50 -5.55 8.41
CA MET A 115 -20.43 -4.27 7.72
C MET A 115 -20.89 -3.12 8.64
N PHE A 116 -22.04 -3.26 9.30
CA PHE A 116 -22.53 -2.25 10.24
C PHE A 116 -21.54 -2.00 11.37
N LEU A 117 -20.97 -3.07 11.96
CA LEU A 117 -19.94 -2.97 12.98
C LEU A 117 -18.69 -2.21 12.46
N SER A 118 -18.24 -2.48 11.24
CA SER A 118 -17.11 -1.77 10.63
C SER A 118 -17.40 -0.27 10.44
N VAL A 119 -18.61 0.06 10.00
CA VAL A 119 -19.06 1.48 9.89
C VAL A 119 -19.02 2.16 11.24
N VAL A 120 -19.60 1.54 12.29
CA VAL A 120 -19.60 2.09 13.65
C VAL A 120 -18.19 2.31 14.17
N LEU A 121 -17.29 1.33 14.01
CA LEU A 121 -15.90 1.44 14.45
C LEU A 121 -15.16 2.58 13.73
N VAL A 122 -15.36 2.74 12.42
CA VAL A 122 -14.73 3.84 11.66
C VAL A 122 -15.32 5.20 12.06
N LEU A 123 -16.62 5.29 12.28
CA LEU A 123 -17.24 6.53 12.78
C LEU A 123 -16.69 6.92 14.16
N LEU A 124 -16.57 5.96 15.08
CA LEU A 124 -15.96 6.19 16.38
C LEU A 124 -14.50 6.64 16.24
N SER A 125 -13.73 5.95 15.42
CA SER A 125 -12.32 6.34 15.14
C SER A 125 -12.25 7.76 14.56
N SER A 126 -13.13 8.12 13.65
CA SER A 126 -13.18 9.46 13.05
C SER A 126 -13.48 10.54 14.10
N VAL A 127 -14.38 10.27 15.08
CA VAL A 127 -14.64 11.19 16.18
C VAL A 127 -13.39 11.43 17.04
N PHE A 128 -12.59 10.40 17.31
CA PHE A 128 -11.32 10.57 18.01
C PHE A 128 -10.34 11.42 17.19
N VAL A 129 -10.22 11.15 15.90
CA VAL A 129 -9.35 11.91 14.99
C VAL A 129 -9.76 13.39 14.96
N PHE A 130 -11.05 13.72 14.91
CA PHE A 130 -11.53 15.10 14.90
C PHE A 130 -11.20 15.87 16.19
N LYS A 131 -11.02 15.18 17.32
CA LYS A 131 -10.64 15.80 18.60
C LYS A 131 -9.13 16.11 18.67
N ILE A 132 -8.31 15.53 17.81
CA ILE A 132 -6.87 15.77 17.81
C ILE A 132 -6.59 17.11 17.13
N HIS A 133 -5.91 18.01 17.84
CA HIS A 133 -5.53 19.31 17.31
C HIS A 133 -4.11 19.24 16.77
N PHE A 134 -3.96 19.34 15.46
CA PHE A 134 -2.68 19.45 14.77
C PHE A 134 -2.43 20.90 14.32
N LYS A 135 -1.17 21.26 14.21
CA LYS A 135 -0.78 22.51 13.55
C LYS A 135 -1.33 22.51 12.13
N LYS A 136 -1.89 23.65 11.72
CA LYS A 136 -2.37 23.84 10.35
C LYS A 136 -1.20 23.65 9.38
N ILE A 137 -1.34 22.72 8.45
CA ILE A 137 -0.35 22.51 7.41
C ILE A 137 -0.50 23.65 6.40
N ASN A 138 0.59 24.37 6.16
CA ASN A 138 0.60 25.38 5.13
C ASN A 138 0.74 24.72 3.75
N VAL A 139 -0.14 25.09 2.81
CA VAL A 139 -0.14 24.58 1.43
C VAL A 139 0.04 25.77 0.47
N PRO A 140 1.27 26.32 0.37
CA PRO A 140 1.52 27.43 -0.52
C PRO A 140 1.42 27.03 -1.99
N HIS A 141 1.96 25.87 -2.34
CA HIS A 141 1.96 25.30 -3.69
C HIS A 141 1.23 23.95 -3.74
N LEU A 142 0.55 23.68 -4.86
CA LEU A 142 -0.14 22.40 -5.10
C LEU A 142 0.76 21.40 -5.83
N PHE A 143 1.68 21.90 -6.64
CA PHE A 143 2.58 21.11 -7.48
C PHE A 143 4.03 21.48 -7.19
N VAL A 144 4.95 20.57 -7.52
CA VAL A 144 6.39 20.82 -7.46
C VAL A 144 6.82 21.45 -8.79
N ASP A 145 7.18 22.75 -8.75
CA ASP A 145 7.57 23.50 -9.95
C ASP A 145 9.02 23.20 -10.35
N HIS A 146 9.91 23.03 -9.39
CA HIS A 146 11.32 22.70 -9.62
C HIS A 146 11.66 21.34 -9.04
N VAL A 147 12.12 20.43 -9.90
CA VAL A 147 12.41 19.04 -9.55
C VAL A 147 13.92 18.85 -9.47
N THR A 148 14.45 18.65 -8.28
CA THR A 148 15.86 18.32 -8.06
C THR A 148 16.20 16.91 -8.54
N PRO A 149 17.48 16.60 -8.80
CA PRO A 149 17.89 15.20 -9.06
C PRO A 149 17.52 14.23 -7.94
N ALA A 150 17.60 14.68 -6.67
CA ALA A 150 17.18 13.87 -5.52
C ALA A 150 15.68 13.58 -5.54
N TRP A 151 14.86 14.57 -5.92
CA TRP A 151 13.41 14.36 -6.05
C TRP A 151 13.05 13.50 -7.28
N TRP A 152 13.81 13.57 -8.36
CA TRP A 152 13.67 12.61 -9.47
C TRP A 152 13.88 11.17 -9.02
N VAL A 153 14.88 10.93 -8.17
CA VAL A 153 15.11 9.62 -7.57
C VAL A 153 13.91 9.19 -6.73
N ALA A 154 13.34 10.08 -5.90
CA ALA A 154 12.13 9.81 -5.13
C ALA A 154 10.96 9.41 -6.03
N ARG A 155 10.72 10.12 -7.14
CA ARG A 155 9.69 9.79 -8.13
C ARG A 155 9.89 8.39 -8.73
N LEU A 156 11.12 8.04 -9.10
CA LEU A 156 11.44 6.75 -9.70
C LEU A 156 11.29 5.60 -8.69
N ILE A 157 11.75 5.77 -7.45
CA ILE A 157 11.54 4.78 -6.38
C ILE A 157 10.04 4.56 -6.16
N THR A 158 9.27 5.61 -6.05
CA THR A 158 7.82 5.54 -5.83
C THR A 158 7.08 4.93 -7.03
N LEU A 159 7.48 5.24 -8.26
CA LEU A 159 6.94 4.61 -9.46
C LEU A 159 7.20 3.10 -9.45
N SER A 160 8.42 2.70 -9.12
CA SER A 160 8.83 1.29 -8.98
C SER A 160 7.97 0.58 -7.91
N GLU A 161 7.78 1.21 -6.75
CA GLU A 161 6.90 0.72 -5.69
C GLU A 161 5.45 0.57 -6.17
N GLY A 162 4.95 1.54 -6.94
CA GLY A 162 3.61 1.49 -7.52
C GLY A 162 3.39 0.31 -8.45
N ILE A 163 4.36 -0.03 -9.30
CA ILE A 163 4.30 -1.19 -10.19
C ILE A 163 4.19 -2.49 -9.36
N THR A 164 5.03 -2.64 -8.34
CA THR A 164 4.99 -3.82 -7.45
C THR A 164 3.66 -3.92 -6.71
N ASN A 165 3.20 -2.81 -6.12
CA ASN A 165 1.92 -2.76 -5.39
C ASN A 165 0.72 -3.08 -6.29
N GLY A 166 0.72 -2.63 -7.54
CA GLY A 166 -0.36 -2.93 -8.49
C GLY A 166 -0.45 -4.42 -8.84
N VAL A 167 0.70 -5.10 -9.01
CA VAL A 167 0.75 -6.56 -9.20
C VAL A 167 0.33 -7.29 -7.92
N ALA A 168 0.86 -6.86 -6.76
CA ALA A 168 0.58 -7.47 -5.46
C ALA A 168 -0.88 -7.33 -5.01
N PHE A 169 -1.63 -6.41 -5.58
CA PHE A 169 -3.06 -6.25 -5.29
C PHE A 169 -3.94 -7.32 -5.93
N LEU A 170 -3.59 -7.80 -7.12
CA LEU A 170 -4.45 -8.65 -7.92
C LEU A 170 -4.00 -10.11 -7.98
N LEU A 171 -2.71 -10.35 -8.22
CA LEU A 171 -2.19 -11.68 -8.54
C LEU A 171 -2.11 -12.66 -7.37
N PRO A 172 -1.80 -12.27 -6.12
CA PRO A 172 -1.73 -13.22 -5.01
C PRO A 172 -3.02 -14.02 -4.84
N THR A 173 -4.14 -13.34 -4.78
CA THR A 173 -5.46 -13.98 -4.65
C THR A 173 -5.73 -14.94 -5.81
N TYR A 174 -5.46 -14.51 -7.06
CA TYR A 174 -5.61 -15.35 -8.22
C TYR A 174 -4.76 -16.63 -8.15
N PHE A 175 -3.46 -16.50 -7.80
CA PHE A 175 -2.57 -17.66 -7.71
C PHE A 175 -2.94 -18.61 -6.57
N LEU A 176 -3.36 -18.08 -5.42
CA LEU A 176 -3.81 -18.91 -4.30
C LEU A 176 -5.04 -19.73 -4.70
N PHE A 177 -6.04 -19.13 -5.33
CA PHE A 177 -7.21 -19.86 -5.79
C PHE A 177 -6.90 -20.84 -6.92
N LYS A 178 -6.04 -20.47 -7.88
CA LYS A 178 -5.71 -21.33 -9.02
C LYS A 178 -4.89 -22.55 -8.63
N PHE A 179 -3.88 -22.39 -7.76
CA PHE A 179 -2.89 -23.43 -7.48
C PHE A 179 -3.07 -24.12 -6.12
N VAL A 180 -3.65 -23.46 -5.14
CA VAL A 180 -3.89 -24.01 -3.79
C VAL A 180 -5.34 -24.48 -3.64
N GLY A 181 -6.31 -23.66 -4.02
CA GLY A 181 -7.73 -23.99 -4.14
C GLY A 181 -8.47 -24.34 -2.85
N LYS A 182 -7.77 -24.46 -1.72
CA LYS A 182 -8.34 -24.80 -0.41
C LYS A 182 -8.28 -23.60 0.54
N GLU A 183 -9.42 -23.05 0.90
CA GLU A 183 -9.53 -21.85 1.72
C GLU A 183 -8.80 -21.95 3.06
N ASN A 184 -8.86 -23.11 3.73
CA ASN A 184 -8.17 -23.36 4.99
C ASN A 184 -6.63 -23.35 4.83
N VAL A 185 -6.09 -23.84 3.71
CA VAL A 185 -4.66 -23.81 3.42
C VAL A 185 -4.22 -22.39 3.11
N ILE A 186 -5.02 -21.64 2.33
CA ILE A 186 -4.78 -20.22 2.01
C ILE A 186 -4.73 -19.40 3.30
N GLY A 187 -5.74 -19.51 4.16
CA GLY A 187 -5.81 -18.77 5.41
C GLY A 187 -4.66 -19.12 6.36
N SER A 188 -4.27 -20.40 6.45
CA SER A 188 -3.13 -20.82 7.27
C SER A 188 -1.81 -20.27 6.74
N PHE A 189 -1.61 -20.29 5.42
CA PHE A 189 -0.45 -19.71 4.76
C PHE A 189 -0.33 -18.21 5.05
N ASP A 190 -1.40 -17.45 4.81
CA ASP A 190 -1.41 -15.99 5.05
C ASP A 190 -1.11 -15.67 6.51
N SER A 191 -1.67 -16.42 7.46
CA SER A 191 -1.42 -16.23 8.89
C SER A 191 0.04 -16.51 9.29
N ILE A 192 0.63 -17.59 8.79
CA ILE A 192 2.04 -17.94 9.08
C ILE A 192 2.98 -16.89 8.48
N VAL A 193 2.76 -16.51 7.22
CA VAL A 193 3.58 -15.50 6.55
C VAL A 193 3.46 -14.16 7.26
N ALA A 194 2.25 -13.76 7.66
CA ALA A 194 2.02 -12.52 8.38
C ALA A 194 2.76 -12.48 9.73
N LEU A 195 2.79 -13.60 10.49
CA LEU A 195 3.56 -13.69 11.73
C LEU A 195 5.06 -13.56 11.50
N ILE A 196 5.60 -14.24 10.49
CA ILE A 196 7.02 -14.14 10.12
C ILE A 196 7.36 -12.70 9.72
N VAL A 197 6.54 -12.09 8.87
CA VAL A 197 6.70 -10.70 8.43
C VAL A 197 6.67 -9.75 9.63
N ALA A 198 5.69 -9.87 10.53
CA ALA A 198 5.59 -9.01 11.71
C ALA A 198 6.85 -9.09 12.61
N ALA A 199 7.35 -10.30 12.88
CA ALA A 199 8.56 -10.51 13.68
C ALA A 199 9.80 -9.88 13.03
N LEU A 200 9.97 -10.07 11.72
CA LEU A 200 11.10 -9.49 10.97
C LEU A 200 11.01 -7.98 10.87
N LEU A 201 9.82 -7.42 10.67
CA LEU A 201 9.62 -5.97 10.62
C LEU A 201 9.90 -5.30 11.96
N TYR A 202 9.54 -5.93 13.06
CA TYR A 202 9.92 -5.45 14.40
C TYR A 202 11.44 -5.41 14.56
N ALA A 203 12.12 -6.51 14.23
CA ALA A 203 13.58 -6.59 14.31
C ALA A 203 14.28 -5.56 13.40
N LEU A 204 13.76 -5.32 12.21
CA LEU A 204 14.27 -4.31 11.28
C LEU A 204 13.97 -2.89 11.75
N GLY A 205 12.78 -2.64 12.29
CA GLY A 205 12.40 -1.33 12.83
C GLY A 205 13.35 -0.82 13.92
N VAL A 206 13.94 -1.77 14.70
CA VAL A 206 14.93 -1.45 15.72
C VAL A 206 16.35 -1.31 15.16
N LYS A 207 16.71 -2.10 14.13
CA LYS A 207 18.10 -2.21 13.64
C LYS A 207 18.39 -1.35 12.41
N LEU A 208 17.36 -0.89 11.70
CA LEU A 208 17.54 -0.16 10.46
C LEU A 208 17.90 1.30 10.74
N THR A 209 19.12 1.68 10.35
CA THR A 209 19.66 3.04 10.53
C THR A 209 19.62 3.82 9.20
N LYS A 210 19.83 5.14 9.26
CA LYS A 210 19.92 6.01 8.08
C LYS A 210 20.94 5.49 7.04
N ASP A 211 22.09 4.98 7.51
CA ASP A 211 23.21 4.58 6.66
C ASP A 211 22.94 3.30 5.86
N ASN A 212 22.07 2.43 6.35
CA ASN A 212 21.81 1.13 5.73
C ASN A 212 20.46 1.02 5.00
N ARG A 213 19.54 2.00 5.18
CA ARG A 213 18.19 1.99 4.58
C ARG A 213 18.19 1.77 3.08
N LEU A 214 19.02 2.54 2.35
CA LEU A 214 19.07 2.44 0.89
C LEU A 214 19.54 1.06 0.42
N LYS A 215 20.57 0.50 1.06
CA LYS A 215 21.06 -0.84 0.74
C LYS A 215 19.99 -1.89 0.98
N VAL A 216 19.31 -1.82 2.12
CA VAL A 216 18.23 -2.75 2.49
C VAL A 216 17.05 -2.63 1.53
N ALA A 217 16.64 -1.41 1.19
CA ALA A 217 15.56 -1.18 0.22
C ALA A 217 15.90 -1.78 -1.16
N VAL A 218 17.10 -1.50 -1.69
CA VAL A 218 17.54 -2.03 -2.99
C VAL A 218 17.61 -3.55 -2.98
N LEU A 219 18.19 -4.16 -1.93
CA LEU A 219 18.26 -5.62 -1.81
C LEU A 219 16.86 -6.24 -1.74
N ALA A 220 15.93 -5.61 -1.03
CA ALA A 220 14.56 -6.08 -0.96
C ALA A 220 13.84 -5.97 -2.31
N TYR A 221 13.98 -4.87 -3.04
CA TYR A 221 13.41 -4.72 -4.39
C TYR A 221 13.98 -5.76 -5.38
N VAL A 222 15.29 -6.00 -5.36
CA VAL A 222 15.92 -7.05 -6.18
C VAL A 222 15.39 -8.42 -5.78
N GLY A 223 15.23 -8.67 -4.48
CA GLY A 223 14.68 -9.92 -3.98
C GLY A 223 13.22 -10.16 -4.43
N VAL A 224 12.37 -9.12 -4.42
CA VAL A 224 11.00 -9.20 -4.98
C VAL A 224 11.05 -9.58 -6.46
N ALA A 225 11.93 -8.95 -7.23
CA ALA A 225 12.09 -9.27 -8.65
C ALA A 225 12.57 -10.72 -8.87
N LEU A 226 13.50 -11.19 -8.07
CA LEU A 226 13.98 -12.58 -8.13
C LEU A 226 12.89 -13.57 -7.73
N SER A 227 12.02 -13.24 -6.76
CA SER A 227 10.91 -14.13 -6.39
C SER A 227 9.94 -14.37 -7.55
N ALA A 228 9.76 -13.38 -8.44
CA ALA A 228 8.92 -13.54 -9.63
C ALA A 228 9.43 -14.62 -10.61
N VAL A 229 10.73 -14.90 -10.63
CA VAL A 229 11.31 -15.96 -11.44
C VAL A 229 10.85 -17.34 -10.96
N ILE A 230 10.56 -17.47 -9.67
CA ILE A 230 10.10 -18.75 -9.07
C ILE A 230 8.76 -19.15 -9.66
N ILE A 231 7.78 -18.25 -9.68
CA ILE A 231 6.44 -18.58 -10.22
C ILE A 231 6.47 -18.79 -11.74
N PHE A 232 7.41 -18.17 -12.44
CA PHE A 232 7.60 -18.38 -13.86
C PHE A 232 8.02 -19.82 -14.20
N PHE A 233 8.97 -20.37 -13.43
CA PHE A 233 9.49 -21.72 -13.66
C PHE A 233 8.69 -22.80 -12.92
N PHE A 234 8.17 -22.51 -11.73
CA PHE A 234 7.48 -23.49 -10.89
C PHE A 234 5.98 -23.15 -10.79
N LYS A 235 5.24 -23.44 -11.86
CA LYS A 235 3.78 -23.21 -11.98
C LYS A 235 2.97 -24.28 -11.20
N ASN A 236 3.23 -24.39 -9.89
CA ASN A 236 2.57 -25.35 -9.00
C ASN A 236 2.37 -24.76 -7.61
N THR A 237 1.67 -25.47 -6.73
CA THR A 237 1.35 -25.04 -5.36
C THR A 237 2.59 -24.60 -4.57
N ASN A 238 3.69 -25.37 -4.63
CA ASN A 238 4.92 -25.05 -3.91
C ASN A 238 5.58 -23.79 -4.45
N GLY A 239 5.64 -23.63 -5.77
CA GLY A 239 6.16 -22.43 -6.42
C GLY A 239 5.37 -21.18 -6.02
N VAL A 240 4.03 -21.25 -5.97
CA VAL A 240 3.17 -20.16 -5.52
C VAL A 240 3.43 -19.81 -4.06
N ILE A 241 3.47 -20.79 -3.18
CA ILE A 241 3.72 -20.58 -1.74
C ILE A 241 5.06 -19.88 -1.52
N VAL A 242 6.13 -20.34 -2.16
CA VAL A 242 7.47 -19.74 -2.04
C VAL A 242 7.50 -18.34 -2.65
N TYR A 243 6.94 -18.17 -3.85
CA TYR A 243 6.85 -16.86 -4.50
C TYR A 243 6.12 -15.83 -3.63
N LEU A 244 4.92 -16.16 -3.17
CA LEU A 244 4.11 -15.25 -2.36
C LEU A 244 4.73 -14.95 -0.99
N GLY A 245 5.27 -15.98 -0.32
CA GLY A 245 5.95 -15.80 0.96
C GLY A 245 7.14 -14.85 0.86
N LEU A 246 7.99 -15.05 -0.15
CA LEU A 246 9.12 -14.14 -0.41
C LEU A 246 8.66 -12.74 -0.82
N THR A 247 7.64 -12.64 -1.68
CA THR A 247 7.12 -11.35 -2.15
C THR A 247 6.53 -10.56 -0.99
N TYR A 248 5.70 -11.14 -0.13
CA TYR A 248 5.13 -10.47 1.02
C TYR A 248 6.21 -9.97 1.99
N LEU A 249 7.19 -10.84 2.29
CA LEU A 249 8.29 -10.49 3.18
C LEU A 249 9.13 -9.34 2.62
N LEU A 250 9.63 -9.50 1.39
CA LEU A 250 10.57 -8.54 0.78
C LEU A 250 9.88 -7.22 0.42
N SER A 251 8.60 -7.24 0.00
CA SER A 251 7.84 -6.02 -0.23
C SER A 251 7.61 -5.23 1.06
N SER A 252 7.38 -5.90 2.18
CA SER A 252 7.25 -5.25 3.49
C SER A 252 8.57 -4.60 3.93
N ILE A 253 9.70 -5.27 3.72
CA ILE A 253 11.03 -4.72 4.00
C ILE A 253 11.33 -3.51 3.09
N SER A 254 11.06 -3.61 1.79
CA SER A 254 11.27 -2.52 0.85
C SER A 254 10.40 -1.31 1.18
N TYR A 255 9.16 -1.54 1.61
CA TYR A 255 8.23 -0.49 2.04
C TYR A 255 8.78 0.29 3.24
N ILE A 256 9.17 -0.39 4.33
CA ILE A 256 9.66 0.30 5.54
C ILE A 256 10.91 1.13 5.23
N ALA A 257 11.88 0.54 4.55
CA ALA A 257 13.14 1.21 4.23
C ALA A 257 12.93 2.34 3.20
N GLY A 258 12.20 2.08 2.12
CA GLY A 258 11.93 3.03 1.05
C GLY A 258 11.04 4.20 1.51
N HIS A 259 9.98 3.90 2.26
CA HIS A 259 9.07 4.93 2.77
C HIS A 259 9.76 5.92 3.71
N ALA A 260 10.65 5.45 4.58
CA ALA A 260 11.43 6.32 5.45
C ALA A 260 12.36 7.26 4.65
N ILE A 261 13.02 6.75 3.59
CA ILE A 261 13.84 7.56 2.69
C ILE A 261 12.99 8.63 1.99
N LEU A 262 11.81 8.26 1.49
CA LEU A 262 10.90 9.18 0.81
C LEU A 262 10.39 10.29 1.73
N LEU A 263 10.11 9.99 3.00
CA LEU A 263 9.72 11.01 3.98
C LEU A 263 10.88 11.95 4.32
N ASP A 264 12.10 11.44 4.47
CA ASP A 264 13.29 12.27 4.73
C ASP A 264 13.58 13.20 3.54
N LEU A 265 13.44 12.71 2.30
CA LEU A 265 13.54 13.54 1.10
C LEU A 265 12.44 14.60 1.04
N THR A 266 11.21 14.26 1.42
CA THR A 266 10.09 15.21 1.48
C THR A 266 10.40 16.35 2.47
N ASP A 267 10.90 16.04 3.67
CA ASP A 267 11.27 17.04 4.66
C ASP A 267 12.36 17.98 4.13
N ARG A 268 13.39 17.40 3.56
CA ARG A 268 14.53 18.15 3.02
C ARG A 268 14.12 19.08 1.88
N GLU A 269 13.43 18.55 0.86
CA GLU A 269 13.03 19.32 -0.30
C GLU A 269 12.01 20.40 0.09
N SER A 270 11.05 20.09 0.95
CA SER A 270 10.04 21.06 1.41
C SER A 270 10.64 22.20 2.23
N SER A 271 11.69 21.93 3.01
CA SER A 271 12.40 22.98 3.77
C SER A 271 13.29 23.84 2.86
N GLN A 272 13.92 23.24 1.85
CA GLN A 272 14.85 23.94 0.95
C GLN A 272 14.13 24.93 0.01
N PHE A 273 12.96 24.55 -0.52
CA PHE A 273 12.26 25.34 -1.55
C PHE A 273 11.01 26.06 -1.05
N SER A 274 10.66 25.94 0.22
CA SER A 274 9.48 26.60 0.82
C SER A 274 8.14 26.25 0.13
N TYR A 275 8.08 25.17 -0.66
CA TYR A 275 6.84 24.73 -1.34
C TYR A 275 5.83 24.13 -0.38
N GLY A 276 6.25 23.78 0.83
CA GLY A 276 5.46 23.03 1.80
C GLY A 276 5.42 21.53 1.50
N SER A 277 5.23 20.73 2.55
CA SER A 277 5.31 19.26 2.44
C SER A 277 4.20 18.65 1.58
N TYR A 278 3.06 19.35 1.44
CA TYR A 278 1.90 18.82 0.70
C TYR A 278 2.20 18.52 -0.77
N CYS A 279 2.86 19.44 -1.48
CA CYS A 279 3.11 19.27 -2.91
C CYS A 279 4.01 18.06 -3.19
N TYR A 280 4.99 17.80 -2.32
CA TYR A 280 5.86 16.63 -2.42
C TYR A 280 5.12 15.32 -2.10
N VAL A 281 4.27 15.31 -1.07
CA VAL A 281 3.40 14.15 -0.78
C VAL A 281 2.44 13.89 -1.95
N PHE A 282 1.84 14.93 -2.51
CA PHE A 282 0.93 14.80 -3.66
C PHE A 282 1.64 14.27 -4.92
N ASP A 283 2.83 14.80 -5.22
CA ASP A 283 3.66 14.36 -6.34
C ASP A 283 4.06 12.89 -6.20
N ARG A 284 4.47 12.49 -4.99
CA ARG A 284 4.76 11.10 -4.64
C ARG A 284 3.56 10.18 -4.87
N GLU A 285 2.39 10.53 -4.32
CA GLU A 285 1.16 9.74 -4.50
C GLU A 285 0.77 9.64 -5.99
N THR A 286 1.02 10.69 -6.77
CA THR A 286 0.79 10.66 -8.21
C THR A 286 1.70 9.65 -8.90
N CYS A 287 2.99 9.65 -8.61
CA CYS A 287 3.95 8.69 -9.17
C CYS A 287 3.61 7.23 -8.75
N LEU A 288 3.22 7.03 -7.49
CA LEU A 288 2.78 5.72 -6.98
C LEU A 288 1.57 5.20 -7.77
N ASN A 289 0.57 6.04 -7.98
CA ASN A 289 -0.63 5.65 -8.69
C ASN A 289 -0.39 5.44 -10.20
N ILE A 290 0.52 6.19 -10.82
CA ILE A 290 0.97 5.92 -12.20
C ILE A 290 1.59 4.51 -12.29
N GLY A 291 2.44 4.13 -11.34
CA GLY A 291 3.01 2.79 -11.27
C GLY A 291 1.94 1.69 -11.13
N ARG A 292 0.96 1.89 -10.25
CA ARG A 292 -0.19 0.99 -10.10
C ARG A 292 -1.01 0.87 -11.38
N MET A 293 -1.25 1.99 -12.07
CA MET A 293 -1.95 1.98 -13.36
C MET A 293 -1.20 1.19 -14.42
N ILE A 294 0.12 1.29 -14.50
CA ILE A 294 0.95 0.49 -15.42
C ILE A 294 0.74 -1.01 -15.16
N ALA A 295 0.78 -1.42 -13.89
CA ALA A 295 0.55 -2.82 -13.51
C ALA A 295 -0.87 -3.29 -13.84
N ILE A 296 -1.89 -2.47 -13.57
CA ILE A 296 -3.29 -2.78 -13.91
C ILE A 296 -3.47 -2.90 -15.42
N LEU A 297 -2.90 -1.99 -16.21
CA LEU A 297 -2.95 -2.06 -17.67
C LEU A 297 -2.28 -3.34 -18.20
N LEU A 298 -1.15 -3.74 -17.62
CA LEU A 298 -0.51 -5.02 -17.94
C LEU A 298 -1.47 -6.20 -17.66
N MET A 299 -2.19 -6.17 -16.52
CA MET A 299 -3.20 -7.19 -16.21
C MET A 299 -4.36 -7.19 -17.21
N VAL A 300 -4.85 -6.01 -17.60
CA VAL A 300 -5.91 -5.89 -18.62
C VAL A 300 -5.47 -6.53 -19.96
N VAL A 301 -4.24 -6.27 -20.40
CA VAL A 301 -3.66 -6.87 -21.61
C VAL A 301 -3.69 -8.40 -21.55
N VAL A 302 -3.38 -8.99 -20.39
CA VAL A 302 -3.39 -10.44 -20.18
C VAL A 302 -4.83 -10.99 -20.11
N VAL A 303 -5.72 -10.35 -19.35
CA VAL A 303 -7.11 -10.78 -19.17
C VAL A 303 -7.86 -10.81 -20.52
N TYR A 304 -7.71 -9.78 -21.33
CA TYR A 304 -8.35 -9.68 -22.64
C TYR A 304 -7.60 -10.40 -23.76
N LYS A 305 -6.49 -11.08 -23.44
CA LYS A 305 -5.64 -11.80 -24.40
C LYS A 305 -5.21 -10.95 -25.60
N ILE A 306 -4.99 -9.65 -25.37
CA ILE A 306 -4.49 -8.73 -26.38
C ILE A 306 -3.11 -9.17 -26.88
N ILE A 307 -2.30 -9.69 -25.95
CA ILE A 307 -1.02 -10.37 -26.23
C ILE A 307 -1.11 -11.78 -25.61
N PRO A 308 -0.53 -12.82 -26.22
CA PRO A 308 -0.55 -14.20 -25.73
C PRO A 308 0.37 -14.38 -24.51
N LEU A 309 0.06 -13.68 -23.41
CA LEU A 309 0.76 -13.77 -22.14
C LEU A 309 -0.04 -14.59 -21.13
N GLU A 310 0.66 -15.33 -20.29
CA GLU A 310 0.10 -16.04 -19.15
C GLU A 310 0.21 -15.18 -17.89
N TYR A 311 -0.69 -15.40 -16.92
CA TYR A 311 -0.70 -14.65 -15.65
C TYR A 311 0.62 -14.81 -14.88
N GLU A 312 1.29 -15.96 -14.98
CA GLU A 312 2.58 -16.25 -14.34
C GLU A 312 3.75 -15.45 -14.92
N GLN A 313 3.59 -14.87 -16.10
CA GLN A 313 4.58 -14.01 -16.74
C GLN A 313 4.48 -12.55 -16.24
N VAL A 314 3.31 -12.14 -15.75
CA VAL A 314 3.08 -10.75 -15.31
C VAL A 314 4.04 -10.32 -14.20
N PRO A 315 4.29 -11.11 -13.13
CA PRO A 315 5.25 -10.74 -12.10
C PRO A 315 6.65 -10.50 -12.66
N VAL A 316 7.09 -11.30 -13.63
CA VAL A 316 8.42 -11.17 -14.25
C VAL A 316 8.50 -9.87 -15.06
N ILE A 317 7.49 -9.59 -15.90
CA ILE A 317 7.45 -8.35 -16.70
C ILE A 317 7.43 -7.12 -15.77
N ALA A 318 6.59 -7.14 -14.74
CA ALA A 318 6.54 -6.07 -13.75
C ALA A 318 7.88 -5.90 -13.03
N SER A 319 8.57 -7.00 -12.72
CA SER A 319 9.89 -6.99 -12.09
C SER A 319 10.97 -6.40 -12.99
N VAL A 320 10.94 -6.71 -14.30
CA VAL A 320 11.86 -6.08 -15.27
C VAL A 320 11.63 -4.58 -15.35
N LEU A 321 10.37 -4.14 -15.42
CA LEU A 321 10.01 -2.71 -15.39
C LEU A 321 10.49 -2.06 -14.08
N GLN A 322 10.21 -2.69 -12.95
CA GLN A 322 10.64 -2.23 -11.63
C GLN A 322 12.15 -2.05 -11.54
N LEU A 323 12.92 -3.06 -11.91
CA LEU A 323 14.38 -3.02 -11.86
C LEU A 323 14.96 -1.99 -12.83
N SER A 324 14.36 -1.80 -14.01
CA SER A 324 14.77 -0.76 -14.97
C SER A 324 14.60 0.64 -14.38
N VAL A 325 13.45 0.89 -13.75
CA VAL A 325 13.17 2.17 -13.07
C VAL A 325 14.11 2.38 -11.89
N LEU A 326 14.32 1.35 -11.06
CA LEU A 326 15.25 1.41 -9.93
C LEU A 326 16.70 1.61 -10.38
N GLY A 327 17.13 0.93 -11.44
CA GLY A 327 18.45 1.10 -12.04
C GLY A 327 18.69 2.54 -12.51
N THR A 328 17.68 3.16 -13.13
CA THR A 328 17.74 4.58 -13.52
C THR A 328 17.87 5.49 -12.29
N ALA A 329 17.13 5.23 -11.21
CA ALA A 329 17.25 5.97 -9.95
C ALA A 329 18.66 5.88 -9.37
N LEU A 330 19.22 4.68 -9.30
CA LEU A 330 20.58 4.44 -8.81
C LEU A 330 21.65 5.08 -9.69
N TYR A 331 21.45 5.10 -11.01
CA TYR A 331 22.35 5.79 -11.94
C TYR A 331 22.39 7.29 -11.67
N ILE A 332 21.23 7.95 -11.48
CA ILE A 332 21.14 9.36 -11.13
C ILE A 332 21.86 9.65 -9.81
N LEU A 333 21.61 8.83 -8.77
CA LEU A 333 22.27 8.94 -7.48
C LEU A 333 23.80 8.88 -7.58
N ASN A 334 24.33 8.02 -8.44
CA ASN A 334 25.78 7.87 -8.62
C ASN A 334 26.40 9.05 -9.40
N LYS A 335 25.70 9.54 -10.44
CA LYS A 335 26.20 10.60 -11.32
C LYS A 335 26.29 11.95 -10.60
N ASP A 336 25.28 12.30 -9.84
CA ASP A 336 25.14 13.65 -9.27
C ASP A 336 25.78 13.80 -7.88
N LYS A 337 26.56 12.81 -7.40
CA LYS A 337 27.12 12.77 -6.04
C LYS A 337 26.06 12.98 -4.95
N VAL A 338 24.80 12.70 -5.24
CA VAL A 338 23.66 12.82 -4.30
C VAL A 338 23.83 11.89 -3.09
N LYS A 339 24.82 10.98 -3.11
CA LYS A 339 25.15 10.05 -2.01
C LYS A 339 25.46 10.74 -0.69
N THR A 340 25.98 11.96 -0.73
CA THR A 340 26.25 12.74 0.50
C THR A 340 24.99 13.37 1.11
N THR A 341 23.83 13.14 0.49
CA THR A 341 22.61 13.86 0.78
C THR A 341 21.39 12.95 1.06
N LEU A 342 21.57 11.64 0.93
CA LEU A 342 20.60 10.60 1.33
C LEU A 342 21.05 9.91 2.63
#